data_07fe76128425a0240b9ac52471f8e88a
#
_entry.id   07fe76128425a0240b9ac52471f8e88a
#
_cell.length_a   1.000
_cell.length_b   1.000
_cell.length_c   1.000
_cell.angle_alpha   90.00
_cell.angle_beta   90.00
_cell.angle_gamma   90.00
#
_symmetry.space_group_name_H-M   'P 1'
#
loop_
_entity.id
_entity.type
_entity.pdbx_description
1 polymer ?
#
loop_
_entity_poly.entity_id
_entity_poly.type
_entity_poly.pdbx_seq_one_letter_code
_entity_poly.pdbx_strand_id
1 'polypeptide(L)'
;MKKPKILHNFYKSAAWQVARQIKYQEQDGRCERCKRVGEEVHHKIRLTIANVADTSVSLNQENLELLCKDCHNKEHNRFSKEKEFDDEGNLIPR
;
A
#
# COMPACT_ATOMS: atom_id res chain seq x y z
N MET A 1 -15.07 -5.51 -6.35
CA MET A 1 -14.27 -5.83 -7.56
C MET A 1 -12.93 -6.42 -7.16
N LYS A 2 -12.47 -7.39 -7.88
CA LYS A 2 -11.23 -8.08 -7.55
C LYS A 2 -10.00 -7.32 -8.03
N LYS A 3 -8.91 -7.47 -7.30
CA LYS A 3 -7.63 -6.93 -7.68
C LYS A 3 -7.15 -7.59 -8.98
N PRO A 4 -6.55 -6.84 -9.92
CA PRO A 4 -5.97 -7.47 -11.11
C PRO A 4 -4.98 -8.57 -10.75
N LYS A 5 -4.95 -9.62 -11.54
CA LYS A 5 -4.11 -10.78 -11.26
C LYS A 5 -2.63 -10.42 -11.15
N ILE A 6 -2.16 -9.51 -11.99
CA ILE A 6 -0.76 -9.08 -11.96
C ILE A 6 -0.40 -8.41 -10.63
N LEU A 7 -1.30 -7.62 -10.05
CA LEU A 7 -1.07 -7.02 -8.75
C LEU A 7 -1.11 -8.07 -7.64
N HIS A 8 -2.05 -8.99 -7.73
CA HIS A 8 -2.15 -10.08 -6.77
C HIS A 8 -0.87 -10.91 -6.75
N ASN A 9 -0.35 -11.25 -7.92
CA ASN A 9 0.90 -12.01 -8.04
C ASN A 9 2.09 -11.23 -7.49
N PHE A 10 2.12 -9.92 -7.72
CA PHE A 10 3.17 -9.07 -7.18
C PHE A 10 3.21 -9.16 -5.65
N TYR A 11 2.05 -9.03 -5.00
CA TYR A 11 1.99 -9.06 -3.54
C TYR A 11 2.33 -10.42 -2.95
N LYS A 12 2.29 -11.48 -3.76
CA LYS A 12 2.73 -12.80 -3.33
C LYS A 12 4.20 -13.08 -3.64
N SER A 13 4.86 -12.20 -4.39
CA SER A 13 6.24 -12.43 -4.82
C SER A 13 7.23 -12.35 -3.66
N ALA A 14 8.34 -13.07 -3.79
CA ALA A 14 9.41 -13.02 -2.81
C ALA A 14 10.02 -11.61 -2.75
N ALA A 15 10.12 -10.94 -3.88
CA ALA A 15 10.67 -9.58 -3.94
C ALA A 15 9.85 -8.62 -3.08
N TRP A 16 8.53 -8.71 -3.14
CA TRP A 16 7.67 -7.87 -2.32
C TRP A 16 7.81 -8.21 -0.84
N GLN A 17 7.84 -9.50 -0.49
CA GLN A 17 7.98 -9.91 0.90
C GLN A 17 9.27 -9.36 1.51
N VAL A 18 10.36 -9.40 0.77
CA VAL A 18 11.65 -8.86 1.23
C VAL A 18 11.55 -7.34 1.38
N ALA A 19 11.03 -6.63 0.39
CA ALA A 19 10.92 -5.18 0.43
C ALA A 19 10.06 -4.72 1.61
N ARG A 20 8.95 -5.41 1.84
CA ARG A 20 8.03 -5.13 2.94
C ARG A 20 8.72 -5.33 4.28
N GLN A 21 9.48 -6.40 4.42
CA GLN A 21 10.18 -6.70 5.66
C GLN A 21 11.26 -5.66 5.96
N ILE A 22 11.99 -5.23 4.95
CA ILE A 22 13.01 -4.20 5.10
C ILE A 22 12.38 -2.90 5.61
N LYS A 23 11.27 -2.51 5.03
CA LYS A 23 10.57 -1.29 5.45
C LYS A 23 10.07 -1.43 6.89
N TYR A 24 9.54 -2.58 7.24
CA TYR A 24 9.07 -2.83 8.59
C TYR A 24 10.20 -2.67 9.60
N GLN A 25 11.37 -3.24 9.32
CA GLN A 25 12.53 -3.15 10.20
C GLN A 25 13.11 -1.73 10.24
N GLU A 26 13.13 -1.05 9.11
CA GLU A 26 13.63 0.31 9.02
C GLU A 26 12.85 1.27 9.90
N GLN A 27 11.56 1.07 10.02
CA GLN A 27 10.69 1.91 10.85
C GLN A 27 10.47 1.34 12.26
N ASP A 28 11.22 0.29 12.64
CA ASP A 28 11.09 -0.37 13.94
C ASP A 28 9.67 -0.84 14.23
N GLY A 29 8.95 -1.26 13.17
CA GLY A 29 7.58 -1.73 13.31
C GLY A 29 6.58 -0.65 13.69
N ARG A 30 6.94 0.62 13.53
CA ARG A 30 6.08 1.74 13.93
C ARG A 30 5.53 2.49 12.73
N CYS A 31 4.30 2.96 12.88
CA CYS A 31 3.65 3.79 11.87
C CYS A 31 4.48 5.05 11.61
N GLU A 32 4.71 5.36 10.35
CA GLU A 32 5.45 6.54 9.93
C GLU A 32 4.83 7.83 10.45
N ARG A 33 3.50 7.87 10.53
CA ARG A 33 2.77 9.11 10.81
C ARG A 33 2.44 9.30 12.28
N CYS A 34 1.93 8.29 12.95
CA CYS A 34 1.48 8.42 14.33
C CYS A 34 2.36 7.71 15.36
N LYS A 35 3.35 6.96 14.89
CA LYS A 35 4.32 6.24 15.73
C LYS A 35 3.73 5.10 16.57
N ARG A 36 2.47 4.74 16.34
CA ARG A 36 1.88 3.54 16.94
C ARG A 36 2.42 2.31 16.22
N VAL A 37 2.02 1.13 16.69
CA VAL A 37 2.40 -0.12 16.01
C VAL A 37 1.95 -0.07 14.55
N GLY A 38 2.89 -0.28 13.63
CA GLY A 38 2.58 -0.34 12.20
C GLY A 38 2.02 -1.70 11.84
N GLU A 39 1.09 -1.72 10.91
CA GLU A 39 0.43 -2.95 10.50
C GLU A 39 0.58 -3.25 9.02
N GLU A 40 0.61 -2.22 8.18
CA GLU A 40 0.65 -2.42 6.75
C GLU A 40 1.66 -1.53 6.06
N VAL A 41 2.40 -2.11 5.13
CA VAL A 41 3.30 -1.35 4.25
C VAL A 41 2.53 -1.04 2.98
N HIS A 42 2.41 0.25 2.65
CA HIS A 42 1.72 0.66 1.45
C HIS A 42 2.64 1.49 0.56
N HIS A 43 2.22 1.66 -0.68
CA HIS A 43 2.94 2.46 -1.66
C HIS A 43 2.41 3.89 -1.65
N LYS A 44 3.31 4.87 -1.51
CA LYS A 44 2.93 6.28 -1.56
C LYS A 44 2.38 6.63 -2.94
N ILE A 45 3.05 6.14 -3.98
CA ILE A 45 2.52 6.18 -5.35
C ILE A 45 1.79 4.87 -5.55
N ARG A 46 0.49 4.94 -5.73
CA ARG A 46 -0.37 3.76 -5.81
C ARG A 46 0.06 2.85 -6.94
N LEU A 47 0.11 1.53 -6.67
CA LEU A 47 0.43 0.55 -7.69
C LEU A 47 -0.72 0.38 -8.68
N THR A 48 -0.36 0.30 -9.94
CA THR A 48 -1.29 0.03 -11.03
C THR A 48 -0.70 -1.06 -11.93
N ILE A 49 -1.51 -1.55 -12.87
CA ILE A 49 -1.01 -2.49 -13.86
C ILE A 49 0.15 -1.88 -14.65
N ALA A 50 0.09 -0.56 -14.87
CA ALA A 50 1.10 0.13 -15.67
C ALA A 50 2.44 0.26 -14.94
N ASN A 51 2.45 0.38 -13.60
CA ASN A 51 3.69 0.66 -12.87
C ASN A 51 4.16 -0.48 -11.97
N VAL A 52 3.40 -1.55 -11.83
CA VAL A 52 3.76 -2.64 -10.92
C VAL A 52 5.07 -3.33 -11.34
N ALA A 53 5.38 -3.38 -12.62
CA ALA A 53 6.61 -3.97 -13.11
C ALA A 53 7.81 -3.01 -13.02
N ASP A 54 7.56 -1.74 -12.76
CA ASP A 54 8.62 -0.75 -12.57
C ASP A 54 9.10 -0.82 -11.12
N THR A 55 10.27 -1.42 -10.91
CA THR A 55 10.79 -1.62 -9.54
C THR A 55 11.14 -0.32 -8.84
N SER A 56 11.35 0.77 -9.59
CA SER A 56 11.58 2.08 -9.00
C SER A 56 10.31 2.63 -8.34
N VAL A 57 9.17 2.03 -8.62
CA VAL A 57 7.89 2.37 -7.99
C VAL A 57 7.47 1.26 -7.03
N SER A 58 7.44 0.01 -7.51
CA SER A 58 6.87 -1.11 -6.77
C SER A 58 7.75 -1.61 -5.63
N LEU A 59 9.07 -1.50 -5.76
CA LEU A 59 10.02 -2.01 -4.77
C LEU A 59 10.95 -0.93 -4.19
N ASN A 60 10.72 0.32 -4.51
CA ASN A 60 11.52 1.42 -4.01
C ASN A 60 11.16 1.72 -2.56
N GLN A 61 12.13 1.60 -1.65
CA GLN A 61 11.91 1.85 -0.22
C GLN A 61 11.39 3.27 0.06
N GLU A 62 11.79 4.24 -0.74
CA GLU A 62 11.32 5.61 -0.57
C GLU A 62 9.84 5.77 -0.94
N ASN A 63 9.32 4.84 -1.73
CA ASN A 63 7.90 4.83 -2.08
C ASN A 63 7.07 3.96 -1.14
N LEU A 64 7.71 3.32 -0.16
CA LEU A 64 7.02 2.47 0.80
C LEU A 64 6.90 3.17 2.14
N GLU A 65 5.83 2.87 2.84
CA GLU A 65 5.54 3.48 4.12
C GLU A 65 4.77 2.48 4.99
N LEU A 66 5.29 2.23 6.20
CA LEU A 66 4.58 1.39 7.15
C LEU A 66 3.58 2.26 7.92
N LEU A 67 2.33 1.88 7.91
CA LEU A 67 1.26 2.62 8.58
C LEU A 67 0.47 1.72 9.52
N CYS A 68 -0.07 2.31 10.58
CA CYS A 68 -1.05 1.63 11.39
C CYS A 68 -2.37 1.57 10.61
N LYS A 69 -3.29 0.76 11.09
CA LYS A 69 -4.57 0.56 10.42
C LYS A 69 -5.32 1.88 10.21
N ASP A 70 -5.33 2.74 11.21
CA ASP A 70 -6.06 4.01 11.13
C ASP A 70 -5.47 4.94 10.08
N CYS A 71 -4.13 5.09 10.07
CA CYS A 71 -3.48 5.94 9.08
C CYS A 71 -3.63 5.38 7.68
N HIS A 72 -3.55 4.05 7.55
CA HIS A 72 -3.73 3.38 6.28
C HIS A 72 -5.15 3.61 5.73
N ASN A 73 -6.14 3.49 6.60
CA ASN A 73 -7.53 3.74 6.22
C ASN A 73 -7.76 5.18 5.80
N LYS A 74 -7.11 6.13 6.45
CA LYS A 74 -7.19 7.54 6.06
C LYS A 74 -6.66 7.77 4.65
N GLU A 75 -5.56 7.08 4.30
CA GLU A 75 -5.01 7.18 2.96
C GLU A 75 -5.98 6.62 1.91
N HIS A 76 -6.57 5.47 2.20
CA HIS A 76 -7.56 4.88 1.30
C HIS A 76 -8.79 5.76 1.14
N ASN A 77 -9.27 6.35 2.22
CA ASN A 77 -10.41 7.25 2.15
C ASN A 77 -10.11 8.46 1.28
N ARG A 78 -8.90 8.97 1.34
CA ARG A 78 -8.50 10.10 0.50
C ARG A 78 -8.58 9.76 -0.98
N PHE A 79 -8.09 8.56 -1.37
CA PHE A 79 -8.18 8.11 -2.76
C PHE A 79 -9.61 7.80 -3.17
N SER A 80 -10.34 7.11 -2.31
CA SER A 80 -11.73 6.74 -2.57
C SER A 80 -12.63 7.96 -2.73
N LYS A 81 -12.37 9.00 -1.96
CA LYS A 81 -13.17 10.23 -2.00
C LYS A 81 -13.17 10.85 -3.38
N GLU A 82 -12.05 10.80 -4.07
CA GLU A 82 -11.94 11.34 -5.42
C GLU A 82 -12.71 10.52 -6.43
N LYS A 83 -12.79 9.22 -6.22
CA LYS A 83 -13.34 8.27 -7.19
C LYS A 83 -14.73 7.77 -6.83
N GLU A 84 -15.20 8.07 -5.64
CA GLU A 84 -16.48 7.61 -5.12
C GLU A 84 -16.57 6.09 -4.98
N PHE A 85 -15.41 5.44 -4.89
CA PHE A 85 -15.31 3.99 -4.69
C PHE A 85 -14.40 3.71 -3.51
N ASP A 86 -14.65 2.59 -2.83
CA ASP A 86 -13.72 2.12 -1.83
C ASP A 86 -12.51 1.46 -2.51
N ASP A 87 -11.56 0.97 -1.72
CA ASP A 87 -10.33 0.37 -2.26
C ASP A 87 -10.58 -0.97 -2.95
N GLU A 88 -11.77 -1.54 -2.81
CA GLU A 88 -12.16 -2.75 -3.52
C GLU A 88 -12.93 -2.45 -4.79
N GLY A 89 -13.19 -1.18 -5.08
CA GLY A 89 -13.88 -0.77 -6.27
C GLY A 89 -15.40 -0.71 -6.15
N ASN A 90 -15.93 -0.84 -4.94
CA ASN A 90 -17.36 -0.73 -4.70
C ASN A 90 -17.75 0.73 -4.53
N LEU A 91 -18.91 1.09 -5.06
CA LEU A 91 -19.41 2.44 -4.92
C LEU A 91 -19.66 2.78 -3.45
N ILE A 92 -19.14 3.89 -3.01
CA ILE A 92 -19.29 4.32 -1.62
C ILE A 92 -20.64 5.05 -1.46
N PRO A 93 -21.47 4.60 -0.52
CA PRO A 93 -22.74 5.30 -0.25
C PRO A 93 -22.46 6.71 0.26
N ARG A 94 -23.34 7.59 -0.07
CA ARG A 94 -23.23 9.00 0.35
C ARG A 94 -24.35 9.41 1.27
#